data_32b58cb013d0e35f352599c9a878a486
#
_entry.id   32b58cb013d0e35f352599c9a878a486
#
_cell.length_a   1.000
_cell.length_b   1.000
_cell.length_c   1.000
_cell.angle_alpha   90.00
_cell.angle_beta   90.00
_cell.angle_gamma   90.00
#
_symmetry.space_group_name_H-M   'P 1'
#
loop_
_entity.id
_entity.type
_entity.pdbx_description
1 polymer ?
#
loop_
_entity_poly.entity_id
_entity_poly.type
_entity_poly.pdbx_seq_one_letter_code
_entity_poly.pdbx_strand_id
1 'polypeptide(L)'
;VAGPKTGSDKWGFKTYLQNWRHPGGVQVMGDYLLVPSEQDASAHIALYDLRSLAVKELRRVETFDLAVSHKAGALGITSYEDKNGIEYYVMIVAHLDGENTVYHVYRALASNGIENARFSEVGSFESDKDFQGFGLITEDGTNDIYMIGLWSPSEGVTFAVAFFLTDKEAELGFFASEEES
;
A
#
# COMPACT_ATOMS: atom_id res chain seq x y z
N VAL A 1 18.26 -0.69 -2.44
CA VAL A 1 18.32 0.18 -3.61
C VAL A 1 19.57 -0.12 -4.40
N ALA A 2 19.40 -0.38 -5.70
CA ALA A 2 20.52 -0.57 -6.60
C ALA A 2 20.88 0.78 -7.23
N GLY A 3 22.12 1.21 -7.03
CA GLY A 3 22.67 2.38 -7.72
C GLY A 3 23.62 1.97 -8.83
N PRO A 4 23.72 2.73 -9.94
CA PRO A 4 24.71 2.45 -10.96
C PRO A 4 26.11 2.60 -10.38
N LYS A 5 26.92 1.57 -10.57
CA LYS A 5 28.34 1.61 -10.27
C LYS A 5 29.11 1.85 -11.56
N THR A 6 30.10 2.70 -11.52
CA THR A 6 30.98 2.96 -12.68
C THR A 6 32.11 1.94 -12.71
N GLY A 7 32.48 1.50 -13.90
CA GLY A 7 33.58 0.57 -14.12
C GLY A 7 33.20 -0.89 -13.86
N SER A 8 34.08 -1.63 -13.21
CA SER A 8 33.87 -3.06 -12.85
C SER A 8 32.93 -3.28 -11.67
N ASP A 9 32.30 -2.23 -11.18
CA ASP A 9 31.43 -2.30 -10.03
C ASP A 9 30.18 -3.12 -10.30
N LYS A 10 29.98 -4.13 -9.48
CA LYS A 10 28.77 -4.95 -9.50
C LYS A 10 27.63 -4.19 -8.85
N TRP A 11 26.41 -4.32 -9.39
CA TRP A 11 25.20 -3.87 -8.70
C TRP A 11 25.10 -4.56 -7.36
N GLY A 12 25.03 -3.78 -6.30
CA GLY A 12 24.81 -4.28 -4.96
C GLY A 12 23.38 -4.00 -4.51
N PHE A 13 22.72 -5.04 -4.00
CA PHE A 13 21.45 -4.89 -3.31
C PHE A 13 21.71 -4.92 -1.81
N LYS A 14 21.31 -3.88 -1.08
CA LYS A 14 21.22 -3.96 0.36
C LYS A 14 19.83 -4.44 0.74
N THR A 15 19.77 -5.55 1.45
CA THR A 15 18.52 -6.07 2.01
C THR A 15 18.34 -5.46 3.39
N TYR A 16 17.38 -4.57 3.54
CA TYR A 16 17.08 -3.90 4.81
C TYR A 16 16.13 -4.72 5.70
N LEU A 17 15.49 -5.75 5.14
CA LEU A 17 14.55 -6.61 5.83
C LEU A 17 15.17 -8.01 5.94
N GLN A 18 16.10 -8.20 6.89
CA GLN A 18 16.88 -9.44 7.02
C GLN A 18 16.02 -10.68 7.29
N ASN A 19 14.83 -10.52 7.86
CA ASN A 19 13.96 -11.62 8.27
C ASN A 19 12.66 -11.70 7.44
N TRP A 20 12.39 -10.73 6.58
CA TRP A 20 11.17 -10.68 5.79
C TRP A 20 11.50 -10.97 4.33
N ARG A 21 10.79 -11.90 3.75
CA ARG A 21 10.93 -12.33 2.36
C ARG A 21 9.73 -11.80 1.59
N HIS A 22 9.76 -11.82 0.28
CA HIS A 22 8.66 -11.42 -0.61
C HIS A 22 8.14 -9.99 -0.35
N PRO A 23 8.89 -8.96 -0.71
CA PRO A 23 8.32 -7.62 -0.79
C PRO A 23 7.23 -7.62 -1.86
N GLY A 24 6.05 -7.12 -1.51
CA GLY A 24 4.90 -7.02 -2.41
C GLY A 24 4.87 -5.71 -3.20
N GLY A 25 3.70 -5.41 -3.79
CA GLY A 25 3.44 -4.15 -4.46
C GLY A 25 3.56 -2.97 -3.50
N VAL A 26 4.21 -1.89 -3.93
CA VAL A 26 4.59 -0.74 -3.11
C VAL A 26 3.94 0.54 -3.60
N GLN A 27 3.77 1.51 -2.71
CA GLN A 27 3.34 2.86 -3.10
C GLN A 27 4.14 3.94 -2.37
N VAL A 28 4.31 5.06 -3.06
CA VAL A 28 4.88 6.30 -2.51
C VAL A 28 3.75 7.19 -1.98
N MET A 29 3.96 7.77 -0.81
CA MET A 29 3.11 8.80 -0.21
C MET A 29 3.98 9.97 0.24
N GLY A 30 3.91 11.09 -0.47
CA GLY A 30 4.80 12.23 -0.26
C GLY A 30 6.28 11.82 -0.39
N ASP A 31 7.05 12.07 0.63
CA ASP A 31 8.49 11.74 0.69
C ASP A 31 8.79 10.32 1.18
N TYR A 32 7.80 9.45 1.24
CA TYR A 32 7.95 8.14 1.84
C TYR A 32 7.51 7.02 0.90
N LEU A 33 8.20 5.88 0.98
CA LEU A 33 7.87 4.63 0.31
C LEU A 33 7.40 3.62 1.35
N LEU A 34 6.21 3.06 1.14
CA LEU A 34 5.69 1.95 1.92
C LEU A 34 5.98 0.63 1.21
N VAL A 35 6.54 -0.31 1.96
CA VAL A 35 6.92 -1.63 1.44
C VAL A 35 6.32 -2.70 2.34
N PRO A 36 5.35 -3.47 1.85
CA PRO A 36 4.89 -4.67 2.53
C PRO A 36 5.91 -5.78 2.33
N SER A 37 6.11 -6.58 3.36
CA SER A 37 6.97 -7.76 3.30
C SER A 37 6.34 -8.85 4.15
N GLU A 38 6.20 -10.02 3.59
CA GLU A 38 5.56 -11.13 4.27
C GLU A 38 6.54 -12.23 4.67
N GLN A 39 6.21 -12.89 5.77
CA GLN A 39 6.85 -14.12 6.19
C GLN A 39 5.79 -15.06 6.77
N ASP A 40 5.65 -16.23 6.16
CA ASP A 40 4.66 -17.24 6.54
C ASP A 40 3.22 -16.68 6.54
N ALA A 41 2.56 -16.59 7.69
CA ALA A 41 1.17 -16.16 7.83
C ALA A 41 1.02 -14.70 8.32
N SER A 42 2.11 -13.94 8.37
CA SER A 42 2.10 -12.55 8.84
C SER A 42 2.91 -11.65 7.93
N ALA A 43 2.70 -10.36 8.02
CA ALA A 43 3.47 -9.39 7.28
C ALA A 43 3.87 -8.20 8.12
N HIS A 44 4.83 -7.47 7.61
CA HIS A 44 5.35 -6.24 8.17
C HIS A 44 5.37 -5.17 7.09
N ILE A 45 4.87 -3.99 7.39
CA ILE A 45 4.89 -2.86 6.49
C ILE A 45 5.96 -1.89 6.98
N ALA A 46 6.97 -1.70 6.14
CA ALA A 46 8.07 -0.79 6.42
C ALA A 46 7.89 0.53 5.68
N LEU A 47 8.27 1.62 6.35
CA LEU A 47 8.32 2.96 5.80
C LEU A 47 9.76 3.37 5.54
N TYR A 48 10.04 3.87 4.35
CA TYR A 48 11.37 4.36 3.96
C TYR A 48 11.30 5.83 3.57
N ASP A 49 12.24 6.61 4.09
CA ASP A 49 12.41 8.03 3.78
C ASP A 49 13.14 8.19 2.43
N LEU A 50 12.46 8.73 1.45
CA LEU A 50 13.00 8.97 0.11
C LEU A 50 13.88 10.20 0.01
N ARG A 51 13.81 11.13 0.96
CA ARG A 51 14.69 12.31 1.02
C ARG A 51 16.14 11.90 1.15
N SER A 52 16.39 10.74 1.75
CA SER A 52 17.73 10.16 1.89
C SER A 52 18.32 9.65 0.56
N LEU A 53 17.55 9.54 -0.52
CA LEU A 53 18.05 9.15 -1.84
C LEU A 53 19.09 10.13 -2.42
N ALA A 54 19.08 11.40 -1.98
CA ALA A 54 20.11 12.36 -2.33
C ALA A 54 21.52 11.91 -1.92
N VAL A 55 21.63 11.09 -0.88
CA VAL A 55 22.89 10.48 -0.41
C VAL A 55 23.03 9.01 -0.86
N LYS A 56 22.18 8.58 -1.79
CA LYS A 56 22.18 7.22 -2.37
C LYS A 56 21.93 6.11 -1.35
N GLU A 57 21.20 6.42 -0.29
CA GLU A 57 20.84 5.45 0.73
C GLU A 57 19.33 5.53 1.00
N LEU A 58 18.67 4.37 1.01
CA LEU A 58 17.28 4.25 1.43
C LEU A 58 17.25 4.03 2.94
N ARG A 59 16.67 4.98 3.67
CA ARG A 59 16.63 4.97 5.13
C ARG A 59 15.26 4.52 5.63
N ARG A 60 15.25 3.44 6.42
CA ARG A 60 14.04 3.00 7.11
C ARG A 60 13.68 3.99 8.23
N VAL A 61 12.39 4.26 8.37
CA VAL A 61 11.83 5.03 9.49
C VAL A 61 11.56 4.06 10.64
N GLU A 62 12.44 4.03 11.62
CA GLU A 62 12.40 3.04 12.72
C GLU A 62 11.20 3.22 13.65
N THR A 63 10.61 4.42 13.69
CA THR A 63 9.43 4.71 14.51
C THR A 63 8.14 4.17 13.89
N PHE A 64 8.18 3.89 12.58
CA PHE A 64 7.06 3.28 11.87
C PHE A 64 7.23 1.76 11.90
N ASP A 65 6.31 1.10 12.57
CA ASP A 65 6.29 -0.36 12.68
C ASP A 65 4.85 -0.85 12.67
N LEU A 66 4.42 -1.41 11.56
CA LEU A 66 3.08 -1.97 11.42
C LEU A 66 3.19 -3.45 11.09
N ALA A 67 2.96 -4.27 12.11
CA ALA A 67 2.79 -5.70 11.94
C ALA A 67 1.30 -6.00 11.68
N VAL A 68 1.03 -6.81 10.67
CA VAL A 68 -0.31 -7.29 10.35
C VAL A 68 -0.37 -8.80 10.53
N SER A 69 -1.51 -9.30 11.01
CA SER A 69 -1.71 -10.72 11.35
C SER A 69 -2.03 -11.61 10.13
N HIS A 70 -1.93 -11.06 8.93
CA HIS A 70 -2.14 -11.72 7.66
C HIS A 70 -0.97 -11.44 6.72
N LYS A 71 -0.92 -12.10 5.57
CA LYS A 71 0.04 -11.80 4.52
C LYS A 71 -0.21 -10.41 3.91
N ALA A 72 0.76 -9.91 3.17
CA ALA A 72 0.68 -8.61 2.48
C ALA A 72 1.35 -8.71 1.11
N GLY A 73 0.59 -9.17 0.13
CA GLY A 73 1.05 -9.29 -1.26
C GLY A 73 1.17 -7.95 -1.98
N ALA A 74 0.34 -6.97 -1.62
CA ALA A 74 0.39 -5.60 -2.15
C ALA A 74 -0.21 -4.62 -1.16
N LEU A 75 0.14 -3.34 -1.30
CA LEU A 75 -0.52 -2.25 -0.59
C LEU A 75 -0.69 -1.02 -1.46
N GLY A 76 -1.72 -0.24 -1.11
CA GLY A 76 -1.93 1.12 -1.60
C GLY A 76 -2.20 2.05 -0.42
N ILE A 77 -1.87 3.33 -0.57
CA ILE A 77 -2.09 4.35 0.46
C ILE A 77 -2.45 5.69 -0.18
N THR A 78 -3.38 6.42 0.45
CA THR A 78 -3.70 7.82 0.11
C THR A 78 -4.13 8.55 1.37
N SER A 79 -4.48 9.84 1.25
CA SER A 79 -5.17 10.59 2.31
C SER A 79 -6.52 11.08 1.82
N TYR A 80 -7.43 11.32 2.75
CA TYR A 80 -8.72 11.93 2.50
C TYR A 80 -9.15 12.78 3.72
N GLU A 81 -10.03 13.72 3.49
CA GLU A 81 -10.63 14.55 4.54
C GLU A 81 -12.05 14.06 4.83
N ASP A 82 -12.39 13.85 6.09
CA ASP A 82 -13.74 13.49 6.48
C ASP A 82 -14.69 14.70 6.45
N LYS A 83 -15.98 14.48 6.65
CA LYS A 83 -17.02 15.54 6.68
C LYS A 83 -16.81 16.63 7.73
N ASN A 84 -15.90 16.41 8.68
CA ASN A 84 -15.58 17.37 9.76
C ASN A 84 -14.26 18.12 9.45
N GLY A 85 -13.65 17.91 8.28
CA GLY A 85 -12.38 18.50 7.92
C GLY A 85 -11.17 17.84 8.60
N ILE A 86 -11.32 16.59 9.05
CA ILE A 86 -10.23 15.83 9.65
C ILE A 86 -9.58 14.97 8.58
N GLU A 87 -8.27 15.19 8.38
CA GLU A 87 -7.49 14.42 7.43
C GLU A 87 -7.03 13.08 8.01
N TYR A 88 -7.23 12.02 7.23
CA TYR A 88 -6.82 10.67 7.53
C TYR A 88 -5.96 10.09 6.41
N TYR A 89 -5.00 9.27 6.79
CA TYR A 89 -4.43 8.28 5.87
C TYR A 89 -5.34 7.07 5.83
N VAL A 90 -5.58 6.57 4.62
CA VAL A 90 -6.19 5.25 4.38
C VAL A 90 -5.19 4.39 3.64
N MET A 91 -5.00 3.18 4.10
CA MET A 91 -4.12 2.18 3.51
C MET A 91 -4.89 0.89 3.32
N ILE A 92 -4.77 0.28 2.15
CA ILE A 92 -5.31 -1.04 1.87
C ILE A 92 -4.13 -2.01 1.74
N VAL A 93 -4.25 -3.16 2.38
CA VAL A 93 -3.28 -4.26 2.30
C VAL A 93 -4.00 -5.49 1.77
N ALA A 94 -3.51 -6.03 0.67
CA ALA A 94 -4.10 -7.19 0.02
C ALA A 94 -3.33 -8.47 0.31
N HIS A 95 -4.04 -9.56 0.51
CA HIS A 95 -3.47 -10.90 0.52
C HIS A 95 -4.40 -11.91 -0.16
N LEU A 96 -3.79 -12.93 -0.76
CA LEU A 96 -4.52 -14.03 -1.35
C LEU A 96 -4.97 -15.02 -0.26
N ASP A 97 -6.26 -15.29 -0.19
CA ASP A 97 -6.87 -16.30 0.68
C ASP A 97 -7.73 -17.26 -0.15
N GLY A 98 -7.20 -18.45 -0.39
CA GLY A 98 -7.83 -19.41 -1.31
C GLY A 98 -7.84 -18.91 -2.77
N GLU A 99 -9.04 -18.76 -3.33
CA GLU A 99 -9.25 -18.27 -4.70
C GLU A 99 -9.56 -16.76 -4.74
N ASN A 100 -9.80 -16.14 -3.59
CA ASN A 100 -10.12 -14.72 -3.47
C ASN A 100 -8.96 -13.93 -2.89
N THR A 101 -8.92 -12.64 -3.20
CA THR A 101 -8.04 -11.67 -2.54
C THR A 101 -8.85 -10.92 -1.50
N VAL A 102 -8.34 -10.90 -0.26
CA VAL A 102 -8.89 -10.11 0.83
C VAL A 102 -8.13 -8.79 0.92
N TYR A 103 -8.86 -7.71 0.95
CA TYR A 103 -8.37 -6.34 1.05
C TYR A 103 -8.69 -5.80 2.44
N HIS A 104 -7.68 -5.68 3.29
CA HIS A 104 -7.81 -5.13 4.64
C HIS A 104 -7.58 -3.63 4.60
N VAL A 105 -8.51 -2.89 5.18
CA VAL A 105 -8.51 -1.43 5.19
C VAL A 105 -8.05 -0.91 6.54
N TYR A 106 -7.02 -0.10 6.52
CA TYR A 106 -6.42 0.55 7.69
C TYR A 106 -6.60 2.05 7.60
N ARG A 107 -6.78 2.69 8.75
CA ARG A 107 -6.88 4.14 8.86
C ARG A 107 -6.01 4.67 10.00
N ALA A 108 -5.45 5.86 9.79
CA ALA A 108 -4.72 6.61 10.80
C ALA A 108 -4.97 8.11 10.65
N LEU A 109 -4.92 8.88 11.73
CA LEU A 109 -4.93 10.35 11.67
C LEU A 109 -3.68 10.85 10.95
N ALA A 110 -3.87 11.80 10.01
CA ALA A 110 -2.77 12.38 9.24
C ALA A 110 -2.03 13.51 9.98
N SER A 111 -2.62 14.08 11.01
CA SER A 111 -2.10 15.26 11.74
C SER A 111 -0.69 15.10 12.32
N ASN A 112 -0.23 13.86 12.54
CA ASN A 112 1.10 13.58 13.11
C ASN A 112 2.16 13.25 12.05
N GLY A 113 1.82 13.34 10.78
CA GLY A 113 2.64 12.85 9.69
C GLY A 113 2.65 11.33 9.58
N ILE A 114 3.00 10.81 8.41
CA ILE A 114 2.94 9.37 8.14
C ILE A 114 3.95 8.58 8.97
N GLU A 115 5.09 9.16 9.30
CA GLU A 115 6.14 8.54 10.13
C GLU A 115 5.72 8.26 11.56
N ASN A 116 4.67 8.95 12.03
CA ASN A 116 4.09 8.77 13.37
C ASN A 116 2.66 8.22 13.32
N ALA A 117 2.16 7.89 12.14
CA ALA A 117 0.81 7.40 11.95
C ALA A 117 0.60 6.06 12.69
N ARG A 118 -0.52 5.93 13.35
CA ARG A 118 -0.93 4.71 14.05
C ARG A 118 -2.13 4.14 13.32
N PHE A 119 -1.85 3.19 12.45
CA PHE A 119 -2.87 2.52 11.66
C PHE A 119 -3.64 1.50 12.50
N SER A 120 -4.95 1.50 12.35
CA SER A 120 -5.85 0.46 12.87
C SER A 120 -6.71 -0.05 11.73
N GLU A 121 -6.96 -1.34 11.72
CA GLU A 121 -7.88 -1.94 10.77
C GLU A 121 -9.31 -1.46 11.05
N VAL A 122 -10.00 -1.03 10.01
CA VAL A 122 -11.36 -0.49 10.08
C VAL A 122 -12.37 -1.31 9.28
N GLY A 123 -11.90 -2.24 8.46
CA GLY A 123 -12.74 -3.14 7.68
C GLY A 123 -11.96 -3.96 6.68
N SER A 124 -12.67 -4.81 5.96
CA SER A 124 -12.12 -5.62 4.86
C SER A 124 -13.19 -5.90 3.82
N PHE A 125 -12.77 -6.21 2.61
CA PHE A 125 -13.64 -6.71 1.54
C PHE A 125 -12.89 -7.76 0.72
N GLU A 126 -13.62 -8.54 -0.08
CA GLU A 126 -13.06 -9.58 -0.93
C GLU A 126 -13.34 -9.28 -2.41
N SER A 127 -12.44 -9.73 -3.26
CA SER A 127 -12.61 -9.71 -4.71
C SER A 127 -11.94 -10.94 -5.33
N ASP A 128 -12.44 -11.36 -6.49
CA ASP A 128 -11.81 -12.37 -7.35
C ASP A 128 -10.62 -11.81 -8.15
N LYS A 129 -10.31 -10.52 -8.02
CA LYS A 129 -9.19 -9.86 -8.67
C LYS A 129 -7.95 -9.92 -7.78
N ASP A 130 -6.94 -10.68 -8.18
CA ASP A 130 -5.64 -10.75 -7.51
C ASP A 130 -4.69 -9.70 -8.10
N PHE A 131 -4.62 -8.54 -7.47
CA PHE A 131 -3.66 -7.51 -7.84
C PHE A 131 -2.29 -7.79 -7.23
N GLN A 132 -1.30 -8.03 -8.07
CA GLN A 132 0.11 -8.10 -7.64
C GLN A 132 0.68 -6.73 -7.26
N GLY A 133 0.00 -5.66 -7.63
CA GLY A 133 0.28 -4.29 -7.25
C GLY A 133 -0.88 -3.39 -7.60
N PHE A 134 -1.20 -2.47 -6.71
CA PHE A 134 -2.21 -1.44 -6.93
C PHE A 134 -1.81 -0.15 -6.23
N GLY A 135 -2.44 0.95 -6.61
CA GLY A 135 -2.30 2.24 -5.96
C GLY A 135 -3.65 2.75 -5.50
N LEU A 136 -3.63 3.57 -4.46
CA LEU A 136 -4.78 4.38 -4.04
C LEU A 136 -4.55 5.82 -4.47
N ILE A 137 -5.60 6.44 -4.98
CA ILE A 137 -5.66 7.87 -5.27
C ILE A 137 -6.95 8.46 -4.72
N THR A 138 -6.87 9.67 -4.22
CA THR A 138 -8.03 10.45 -3.79
C THR A 138 -8.28 11.54 -4.80
N GLU A 139 -9.50 11.69 -5.26
CA GLU A 139 -9.90 12.76 -6.17
C GLU A 139 -9.99 14.08 -5.41
N ASP A 140 -9.29 15.09 -5.94
CA ASP A 140 -9.32 16.43 -5.36
C ASP A 140 -10.72 17.06 -5.48
N GLY A 141 -11.24 17.54 -4.37
CA GLY A 141 -12.53 18.21 -4.26
C GLY A 141 -13.75 17.32 -3.95
N THR A 142 -13.71 16.02 -4.26
CA THR A 142 -14.77 15.07 -3.90
C THR A 142 -14.42 14.20 -2.70
N ASN A 143 -13.13 13.99 -2.46
CA ASN A 143 -12.58 13.01 -1.52
C ASN A 143 -12.93 11.55 -1.86
N ASP A 144 -13.31 11.30 -3.09
CA ASP A 144 -13.54 9.95 -3.59
C ASP A 144 -12.21 9.21 -3.71
N ILE A 145 -12.18 7.97 -3.24
CA ILE A 145 -10.97 7.14 -3.24
C ILE A 145 -11.11 6.07 -4.30
N TYR A 146 -10.12 5.98 -5.17
CA TYR A 146 -10.01 4.95 -6.21
C TYR A 146 -8.85 4.02 -5.88
N MET A 147 -9.08 2.71 -6.00
CA MET A 147 -8.05 1.70 -6.00
C MET A 147 -7.83 1.23 -7.43
N ILE A 148 -6.63 1.44 -7.96
CA ILE A 148 -6.29 1.11 -9.35
C ILE A 148 -5.18 0.07 -9.35
N GLY A 149 -5.43 -1.07 -9.97
CA GLY A 149 -4.48 -2.17 -10.08
C GLY A 149 -4.46 -2.80 -11.46
N LEU A 150 -3.48 -3.64 -11.69
CA LEU A 150 -3.39 -4.48 -12.89
C LEU A 150 -3.75 -5.91 -12.52
N TRP A 151 -4.68 -6.47 -13.24
CA TRP A 151 -5.13 -7.84 -13.09
C TRP A 151 -4.95 -8.62 -14.39
N SER A 152 -4.49 -9.85 -14.29
CA SER A 152 -4.24 -10.71 -15.44
C SER A 152 -4.88 -12.07 -15.22
N PRO A 153 -6.11 -12.30 -15.71
CA PRO A 153 -6.83 -13.57 -15.51
C PRO A 153 -6.22 -14.73 -16.29
N SER A 154 -5.39 -14.44 -17.31
CA SER A 154 -4.71 -15.44 -18.12
C SER A 154 -3.44 -14.88 -18.74
N GLU A 155 -2.50 -15.76 -19.14
CA GLU A 155 -1.28 -15.33 -19.80
C GLU A 155 -1.55 -14.48 -21.04
N GLY A 156 -0.90 -13.34 -21.12
CA GLY A 156 -0.95 -12.42 -22.27
C GLY A 156 -2.12 -11.46 -22.29
N VAL A 157 -3.00 -11.47 -21.28
CA VAL A 157 -4.11 -10.55 -21.16
C VAL A 157 -4.00 -9.83 -19.81
N THR A 158 -3.91 -8.50 -19.85
CA THR A 158 -3.85 -7.67 -18.65
C THR A 158 -4.92 -6.57 -18.74
N PHE A 159 -5.71 -6.44 -17.71
CA PHE A 159 -6.71 -5.39 -17.56
C PHE A 159 -6.28 -4.40 -16.48
N ALA A 160 -6.56 -3.11 -16.71
CA ALA A 160 -6.58 -2.12 -15.65
C ALA A 160 -7.97 -2.16 -15.03
N VAL A 161 -8.04 -2.33 -13.72
CA VAL A 161 -9.30 -2.35 -12.98
C VAL A 161 -9.26 -1.25 -11.93
N ALA A 162 -10.32 -0.45 -11.87
CA ALA A 162 -10.50 0.57 -10.87
C ALA A 162 -11.67 0.21 -9.96
N PHE A 163 -11.46 0.31 -8.65
CA PHE A 163 -12.50 0.20 -7.65
C PHE A 163 -12.74 1.58 -7.07
N PHE A 164 -14.00 1.94 -6.95
CA PHE A 164 -14.43 3.14 -6.29
C PHE A 164 -14.79 2.84 -4.82
N LEU A 165 -14.18 3.57 -3.91
CA LEU A 165 -14.39 3.43 -2.47
C LEU A 165 -15.20 4.64 -1.99
N THR A 166 -16.41 4.43 -1.54
CA THR A 166 -17.24 5.53 -1.00
C THR A 166 -17.38 5.44 0.51
N ASP A 167 -17.35 6.59 1.18
CA ASP A 167 -17.79 6.73 2.57
C ASP A 167 -19.32 7.00 2.57
N LYS A 168 -20.12 5.99 2.84
CA LYS A 168 -21.55 6.16 3.06
C LYS A 168 -21.84 6.19 4.54
N GLU A 169 -22.04 7.41 5.09
CA GLU A 169 -22.56 7.68 6.44
C GLU A 169 -21.73 7.11 7.60
N ALA A 170 -20.71 7.87 8.03
CA ALA A 170 -20.03 7.80 9.34
C ALA A 170 -19.39 6.46 9.77
N GLU A 171 -19.69 5.36 9.15
CA GLU A 171 -18.98 4.09 9.23
C GLU A 171 -18.38 3.83 7.85
N LEU A 172 -17.05 3.64 7.78
CA LEU A 172 -16.34 3.26 6.57
C LEU A 172 -16.90 1.93 6.04
N GLY A 173 -17.99 2.02 5.29
CA GLY A 173 -18.52 0.92 4.51
C GLY A 173 -17.92 1.00 3.11
N PHE A 174 -16.94 0.16 2.81
CA PHE A 174 -16.39 0.08 1.48
C PHE A 174 -17.32 -0.72 0.58
N PHE A 175 -17.91 -0.05 -0.39
CA PHE A 175 -18.56 -0.72 -1.51
C PHE A 175 -17.64 -0.61 -2.72
N ALA A 176 -17.12 -1.73 -3.18
CA ALA A 176 -16.40 -1.76 -4.43
C ALA A 176 -17.42 -1.87 -5.58
N SER A 177 -17.45 -0.90 -6.48
CA SER A 177 -18.07 -1.07 -7.80
C SER A 177 -16.95 -1.29 -8.81
N GLU A 178 -17.07 -2.33 -9.62
CA GLU A 178 -16.16 -2.57 -10.74
C GLU A 178 -16.66 -1.76 -11.94
N GLU A 179 -15.80 -0.87 -12.46
CA GLU A 179 -15.96 -0.38 -13.83
C GLU A 179 -14.85 -1.02 -14.67
N GLU A 180 -15.24 -1.95 -15.54
CA GLU A 180 -14.36 -2.48 -16.58
C GLU A 180 -14.32 -1.47 -17.74
N SER A 181 -13.11 -0.95 -18.04
CA SER A 181 -12.88 -0.07 -19.20
C SER A 181 -12.44 -0.85 -20.42
#